data_f612a5f138d37e6bd7029cb49ee4d4de
#
_entry.id   f612a5f138d37e6bd7029cb49ee4d4de
#
_cell.length_a   1.000
_cell.length_b   1.000
_cell.length_c   1.000
_cell.angle_alpha   90.00
_cell.angle_beta   90.00
_cell.angle_gamma   90.00
#
_symmetry.space_group_name_H-M   'P 1'
#
loop_
_entity.id
_entity.type
_entity.pdbx_description
1 polymer ?
#
loop_
_entity_poly.entity_id
_entity_poly.type
_entity_poly.pdbx_seq_one_letter_code
_entity_poly.pdbx_strand_id
1 'polypeptide(L)'
;TGICGIKPTYGRCSRWGVVAFASSLDQAGPMARSVEDCAIMLEAMAGFDPKDATSLQMDVPAWEAGLDADLKGKKIGIPKEYRMDGTDEEILKSWEQGKEWLRDAGATIVDVSLPHTKYALPAYYIVAPAEASSNLARYDGVRYGLRDLPDGAGLQDMYAATRAAGFGDDHGFIERIDP
;
A
#
# COMPACT_ATOMS: atom_id res chain seq x y z
N THR A 1 -1.59 16.76 0.11
CA THR A 1 -2.93 16.64 0.71
C THR A 1 -2.99 17.17 2.15
N GLY A 2 -1.85 17.27 2.86
CA GLY A 2 -1.79 17.78 4.23
C GLY A 2 -2.45 16.84 5.27
N ILE A 3 -2.36 15.54 5.06
CA ILE A 3 -2.84 14.50 5.99
C ILE A 3 -1.71 13.57 6.39
N CYS A 4 -1.85 12.93 7.55
CA CYS A 4 -1.01 11.84 8.01
C CYS A 4 -1.54 10.51 7.50
N GLY A 5 -0.65 9.53 7.28
CA GLY A 5 -1.04 8.18 6.92
C GLY A 5 -0.03 7.18 7.47
N ILE A 6 -0.51 6.02 7.86
CA ILE A 6 0.33 4.93 8.37
C ILE A 6 0.10 3.70 7.50
N LYS A 7 1.19 3.14 6.98
CA LYS A 7 1.20 1.80 6.41
C LYS A 7 1.76 0.83 7.47
N PRO A 8 0.90 0.06 8.16
CA PRO A 8 1.36 -0.88 9.16
C PRO A 8 2.14 -2.04 8.52
N THR A 9 2.79 -2.83 9.35
CA THR A 9 3.44 -4.06 8.92
C THR A 9 2.39 -5.04 8.37
N TYR A 10 2.74 -5.76 7.31
CA TYR A 10 1.89 -6.78 6.69
C TYR A 10 1.36 -7.77 7.73
N GLY A 11 0.05 -8.03 7.68
CA GLY A 11 -0.63 -8.91 8.62
C GLY A 11 -1.02 -8.28 9.96
N ARG A 12 -0.74 -6.99 10.20
CA ARG A 12 -1.16 -6.30 11.44
C ARG A 12 -2.65 -5.96 11.46
N CYS A 13 -3.22 -5.62 10.31
CA CYS A 13 -4.65 -5.40 10.14
C CYS A 13 -5.23 -6.52 9.27
N SER A 14 -6.40 -7.02 9.63
CA SER A 14 -7.11 -8.02 8.83
C SER A 14 -7.48 -7.43 7.46
N ARG A 15 -7.39 -8.27 6.43
CA ARG A 15 -7.84 -7.96 5.08
C ARG A 15 -9.19 -8.61 4.75
N TRP A 16 -9.84 -9.22 5.74
CA TRP A 16 -11.16 -9.82 5.55
C TRP A 16 -12.17 -8.77 5.10
N GLY A 17 -12.79 -8.98 3.94
CA GLY A 17 -13.71 -8.02 3.31
C GLY A 17 -13.04 -6.98 2.40
N VAL A 18 -11.73 -6.93 2.33
CA VAL A 18 -10.99 -6.11 1.37
C VAL A 18 -10.89 -6.83 0.04
N VAL A 19 -11.20 -6.14 -1.06
CA VAL A 19 -11.00 -6.67 -2.41
C VAL A 19 -9.51 -6.83 -2.67
N ALA A 20 -9.07 -8.04 -3.00
CA ALA A 20 -7.67 -8.31 -3.26
C ALA A 20 -7.22 -7.69 -4.59
N PHE A 21 -6.14 -6.92 -4.54
CA PHE A 21 -5.43 -6.41 -5.71
C PHE A 21 -4.10 -7.17 -5.88
N ALA A 22 -3.12 -6.91 -5.04
CA ALA A 22 -1.85 -7.64 -5.00
C ALA A 22 -1.71 -8.29 -3.63
N SER A 23 -2.10 -9.54 -3.48
CA SER A 23 -2.26 -10.22 -2.18
C SER A 23 -0.99 -10.24 -1.34
N SER A 24 0.19 -10.26 -1.97
CA SER A 24 1.48 -10.18 -1.26
C SER A 24 1.87 -8.78 -0.80
N LEU A 25 1.16 -7.74 -1.27
CA LEU A 25 1.46 -6.33 -1.00
C LEU A 25 0.29 -5.59 -0.32
N ASP A 26 -0.95 -6.07 -0.49
CA ASP A 26 -2.15 -5.41 0.03
C ASP A 26 -2.06 -5.20 1.55
N GLN A 27 -2.34 -3.96 1.97
CA GLN A 27 -2.29 -3.56 3.36
C GLN A 27 -3.27 -2.43 3.65
N ALA A 28 -4.14 -2.63 4.62
CA ALA A 28 -4.98 -1.57 5.17
C ALA A 28 -4.21 -0.73 6.19
N GLY A 29 -4.44 0.58 6.19
CA GLY A 29 -3.84 1.50 7.15
C GLY A 29 -4.64 2.79 7.27
N PRO A 30 -4.61 3.47 8.41
CA PRO A 30 -5.35 4.70 8.64
C PRO A 30 -4.74 5.91 7.96
N MET A 31 -5.60 6.84 7.58
CA MET A 31 -5.26 8.21 7.18
C MET A 31 -6.11 9.20 7.96
N ALA A 32 -5.49 10.21 8.56
CA ALA A 32 -6.16 11.19 9.40
C ALA A 32 -5.45 12.55 9.36
N ARG A 33 -5.95 13.54 10.08
CA ARG A 33 -5.33 14.87 10.14
C ARG A 33 -4.14 14.95 11.09
N SER A 34 -4.07 14.07 12.07
CA SER A 34 -2.96 14.01 13.03
C SER A 34 -2.36 12.60 13.13
N VAL A 35 -1.14 12.50 13.65
CA VAL A 35 -0.50 11.22 13.97
C VAL A 35 -1.24 10.52 15.11
N GLU A 36 -1.75 11.28 16.08
CA GLU A 36 -2.56 10.79 17.19
C GLU A 36 -3.82 10.08 16.70
N ASP A 37 -4.62 10.72 15.84
CA ASP A 37 -5.80 10.10 15.24
C ASP A 37 -5.44 8.81 14.47
N CYS A 38 -4.30 8.81 13.76
CA CYS A 38 -3.81 7.62 13.08
C CYS A 38 -3.45 6.50 14.07
N ALA A 39 -2.86 6.82 15.22
CA ALA A 39 -2.52 5.84 16.25
C ALA A 39 -3.78 5.22 16.85
N ILE A 40 -4.76 6.04 17.22
CA ILE A 40 -6.07 5.59 17.74
C ILE A 40 -6.77 4.67 16.74
N MET A 41 -6.84 5.09 15.47
CA MET A 41 -7.44 4.27 14.40
C MET A 41 -6.69 2.96 14.21
N LEU A 42 -5.36 2.98 14.23
CA LEU A 42 -4.55 1.78 14.06
C LEU A 42 -4.73 0.79 15.21
N GLU A 43 -4.83 1.26 16.45
CA GLU A 43 -5.16 0.42 17.60
C GLU A 43 -6.51 -0.30 17.43
N ALA A 44 -7.50 0.41 16.90
CA ALA A 44 -8.82 -0.16 16.64
C ALA A 44 -8.84 -1.16 15.46
N MET A 45 -7.96 -0.96 14.46
CA MET A 45 -7.90 -1.80 13.23
C MET A 45 -7.00 -3.02 13.39
N ALA A 46 -5.96 -2.93 14.22
CA ALA A 46 -4.96 -3.98 14.38
C ALA A 46 -5.48 -5.12 15.25
N GLY A 47 -4.92 -6.32 15.02
CA GLY A 47 -5.21 -7.50 15.84
C GLY A 47 -5.36 -8.75 14.99
N PHE A 48 -5.41 -9.88 15.66
CA PHE A 48 -5.55 -11.17 15.01
C PHE A 48 -7.00 -11.41 14.55
N ASP A 49 -7.15 -11.81 13.29
CA ASP A 49 -8.42 -12.25 12.72
C ASP A 49 -8.27 -13.65 12.12
N PRO A 50 -8.96 -14.69 12.67
CA PRO A 50 -8.88 -16.05 12.16
C PRO A 50 -9.46 -16.22 10.74
N LYS A 51 -10.17 -15.22 10.21
CA LYS A 51 -10.72 -15.23 8.86
C LYS A 51 -9.72 -14.78 7.80
N ASP A 52 -8.62 -14.15 8.20
CA ASP A 52 -7.52 -13.79 7.31
C ASP A 52 -6.28 -14.64 7.65
N ALA A 53 -5.95 -15.58 6.76
CA ALA A 53 -4.81 -16.49 6.94
C ALA A 53 -3.45 -15.77 7.04
N THR A 54 -3.37 -14.50 6.66
CA THR A 54 -2.15 -13.68 6.75
C THR A 54 -2.11 -12.82 8.01
N SER A 55 -3.20 -12.78 8.79
CA SER A 55 -3.26 -12.03 10.04
C SER A 55 -2.30 -12.61 11.08
N LEU A 56 -1.49 -11.74 11.69
CA LEU A 56 -0.49 -12.13 12.67
C LEU A 56 -1.09 -12.19 14.07
N GLN A 57 -0.83 -13.31 14.77
CA GLN A 57 -1.23 -13.46 16.18
C GLN A 57 -0.20 -12.75 17.06
N MET A 58 -0.36 -11.44 17.21
CA MET A 58 0.50 -10.56 17.99
C MET A 58 -0.34 -9.56 18.77
N ASP A 59 0.14 -9.20 19.95
CA ASP A 59 -0.48 -8.15 20.76
C ASP A 59 -0.52 -6.82 20.03
N VAL A 60 -1.55 -6.02 20.28
CA VAL A 60 -1.68 -4.64 19.78
C VAL A 60 -1.02 -3.73 20.82
N PRO A 61 0.09 -3.07 20.47
CA PRO A 61 0.70 -2.08 21.37
C PRO A 61 -0.21 -0.86 21.56
N ALA A 62 -0.08 -0.20 22.70
CA ALA A 62 -0.71 1.10 22.94
C ALA A 62 0.12 2.19 22.23
N TRP A 63 -0.11 2.38 20.94
CA TRP A 63 0.65 3.35 20.12
C TRP A 63 0.34 4.78 20.48
N GLU A 64 -0.92 5.11 20.81
CA GLU A 64 -1.31 6.44 21.27
C GLU A 64 -0.51 6.85 22.51
N ALA A 65 -0.42 5.96 23.50
CA ALA A 65 0.34 6.23 24.72
C ALA A 65 1.86 6.40 24.52
N GLY A 66 2.37 5.96 23.37
CA GLY A 66 3.79 6.05 23.00
C GLY A 66 4.18 7.31 22.21
N LEU A 67 3.22 8.16 21.85
CA LEU A 67 3.49 9.31 20.95
C LEU A 67 4.40 10.38 21.56
N ASP A 68 4.35 10.54 22.87
CA ASP A 68 5.19 11.50 23.62
C ASP A 68 6.54 10.93 24.03
N ALA A 69 6.92 9.76 23.49
CA ALA A 69 8.18 9.13 23.83
C ALA A 69 9.39 9.95 23.35
N ASP A 70 10.39 10.12 24.25
CA ASP A 70 11.61 10.82 23.94
C ASP A 70 12.40 10.12 22.79
N LEU A 71 12.95 10.92 21.88
CA LEU A 71 13.82 10.47 20.81
C LEU A 71 15.28 10.37 21.23
N LYS A 72 15.62 10.74 22.46
CA LYS A 72 16.98 10.71 22.99
C LYS A 72 17.59 9.30 22.85
N GLY A 73 18.75 9.26 22.20
CA GLY A 73 19.48 8.02 21.96
C GLY A 73 18.93 7.16 20.81
N LYS A 74 17.82 7.55 20.16
CA LYS A 74 17.36 6.91 18.93
C LYS A 74 18.27 7.26 17.76
N LYS A 75 18.55 6.29 16.88
CA LYS A 75 19.30 6.49 15.63
C LYS A 75 18.34 6.52 14.47
N ILE A 76 18.37 7.59 13.69
CA ILE A 76 17.56 7.76 12.48
C ILE A 76 18.46 7.62 11.26
N GLY A 77 18.26 6.57 10.48
CA GLY A 77 19.03 6.31 9.27
C GLY A 77 18.49 7.12 8.09
N ILE A 78 19.37 7.81 7.38
CA ILE A 78 19.02 8.53 6.14
C ILE A 78 19.66 7.77 4.96
N PRO A 79 18.84 7.09 4.12
CA PRO A 79 19.37 6.39 2.95
C PRO A 79 19.89 7.37 1.90
N LYS A 80 21.16 7.17 1.49
CA LYS A 80 21.75 8.00 0.42
C LYS A 80 21.00 7.86 -0.91
N GLU A 81 20.38 6.71 -1.14
CA GLU A 81 19.62 6.39 -2.35
C GLU A 81 18.28 7.14 -2.45
N TYR A 82 17.82 7.79 -1.37
CA TYR A 82 16.61 8.60 -1.35
C TYR A 82 16.84 10.04 -1.81
N ARG A 83 18.10 10.44 -1.97
CA ARG A 83 18.47 11.72 -2.62
C ARG A 83 18.64 11.45 -4.11
N MET A 84 17.62 11.73 -4.87
CA MET A 84 17.62 11.53 -6.32
C MET A 84 18.09 12.80 -7.03
N ASP A 85 18.84 12.65 -8.12
CA ASP A 85 19.19 13.76 -9.00
C ASP A 85 17.91 14.40 -9.55
N GLY A 86 17.88 15.73 -9.57
CA GLY A 86 16.71 16.49 -10.03
C GLY A 86 15.63 16.71 -8.98
N THR A 87 15.85 16.32 -7.71
CA THR A 87 14.93 16.68 -6.62
C THR A 87 14.91 18.20 -6.44
N ASP A 88 13.69 18.78 -6.36
CA ASP A 88 13.48 20.20 -6.16
C ASP A 88 14.17 20.73 -4.91
N GLU A 89 14.76 21.94 -4.98
CA GLU A 89 15.49 22.55 -3.88
C GLU A 89 14.61 22.79 -2.64
N GLU A 90 13.32 23.07 -2.80
CA GLU A 90 12.40 23.27 -1.67
C GLU A 90 12.17 21.96 -0.92
N ILE A 91 12.11 20.82 -1.64
CA ILE A 91 12.02 19.51 -1.05
C ILE A 91 13.31 19.17 -0.29
N LEU A 92 14.48 19.47 -0.87
CA LEU A 92 15.76 19.25 -0.21
C LEU A 92 15.89 20.11 1.06
N LYS A 93 15.45 21.36 1.05
CA LYS A 93 15.40 22.24 2.24
C LYS A 93 14.48 21.67 3.33
N SER A 94 13.30 21.20 2.95
CA SER A 94 12.35 20.57 3.88
C SER A 94 12.94 19.30 4.50
N TRP A 95 13.66 18.53 3.71
CA TRP A 95 14.39 17.35 4.17
C TRP A 95 15.46 17.69 5.22
N GLU A 96 16.29 18.71 4.96
CA GLU A 96 17.29 19.16 5.93
C GLU A 96 16.63 19.71 7.20
N GLN A 97 15.56 20.48 7.07
CA GLN A 97 14.81 20.98 8.20
C GLN A 97 14.24 19.83 9.07
N GLY A 98 13.71 18.77 8.46
CA GLY A 98 13.23 17.59 9.18
C GLY A 98 14.36 16.91 9.97
N LYS A 99 15.56 16.84 9.42
CA LYS A 99 16.74 16.32 10.13
C LYS A 99 17.12 17.17 11.35
N GLU A 100 17.04 18.50 11.24
CA GLU A 100 17.28 19.40 12.38
C GLU A 100 16.24 19.15 13.48
N TRP A 101 14.95 19.09 13.17
CA TRP A 101 13.92 18.79 14.16
C TRP A 101 14.16 17.46 14.88
N LEU A 102 14.60 16.43 14.18
CA LEU A 102 14.93 15.15 14.80
C LEU A 102 16.14 15.24 15.73
N ARG A 103 17.18 16.03 15.36
CA ARG A 103 18.35 16.29 16.21
C ARG A 103 17.96 17.07 17.47
N ASP A 104 17.14 18.11 17.31
CA ASP A 104 16.66 18.94 18.42
C ASP A 104 15.81 18.10 19.40
N ALA A 105 15.08 17.11 18.89
CA ALA A 105 14.35 16.14 19.69
C ALA A 105 15.26 15.05 20.32
N GLY A 106 16.58 15.12 20.15
CA GLY A 106 17.57 14.23 20.77
C GLY A 106 17.96 12.99 19.97
N ALA A 107 17.48 12.84 18.74
CA ALA A 107 17.88 11.74 17.88
C ALA A 107 19.28 11.94 17.26
N THR A 108 19.96 10.84 16.95
CA THR A 108 21.21 10.85 16.19
C THR A 108 20.91 10.48 14.73
N ILE A 109 21.27 11.38 13.81
CA ILE A 109 21.16 11.12 12.37
C ILE A 109 22.38 10.35 11.90
N VAL A 110 22.16 9.25 11.18
CA VAL A 110 23.22 8.39 10.61
C VAL A 110 22.96 8.14 9.13
N ASP A 111 24.01 8.16 8.32
CA ASP A 111 23.90 7.78 6.92
C ASP A 111 23.82 6.25 6.80
N VAL A 112 22.87 5.79 5.99
CA VAL A 112 22.68 4.37 5.68
C VAL A 112 22.61 4.16 4.17
N SER A 113 22.71 2.90 3.72
CA SER A 113 22.55 2.54 2.31
C SER A 113 21.50 1.46 2.16
N LEU A 114 20.59 1.67 1.21
CA LEU A 114 19.58 0.72 0.76
C LEU A 114 19.81 0.42 -0.75
N PRO A 115 20.83 -0.37 -1.10
CA PRO A 115 21.32 -0.50 -2.48
C PRO A 115 20.30 -1.11 -3.45
N HIS A 116 19.28 -1.78 -2.94
CA HIS A 116 18.21 -2.38 -3.75
C HIS A 116 17.04 -1.42 -4.04
N THR A 117 17.04 -0.20 -3.52
CA THR A 117 15.98 0.80 -3.75
C THR A 117 15.67 1.01 -5.24
N LYS A 118 16.69 0.96 -6.10
CA LYS A 118 16.55 1.09 -7.55
C LYS A 118 15.66 0.01 -8.21
N TYR A 119 15.46 -1.11 -7.55
CA TYR A 119 14.62 -2.20 -8.05
C TYR A 119 13.19 -2.16 -7.50
N ALA A 120 12.90 -1.32 -6.52
CA ALA A 120 11.61 -1.31 -5.82
C ALA A 120 10.44 -1.03 -6.79
N LEU A 121 10.56 0.03 -7.58
CA LEU A 121 9.52 0.41 -8.54
C LEU A 121 9.36 -0.59 -9.68
N PRO A 122 10.44 -1.05 -10.34
CA PRO A 122 10.33 -2.13 -11.33
C PRO A 122 9.70 -3.41 -10.78
N ALA A 123 10.09 -3.84 -9.57
CA ALA A 123 9.52 -5.01 -8.93
C ALA A 123 8.01 -4.85 -8.67
N TYR A 124 7.60 -3.67 -8.19
CA TYR A 124 6.18 -3.35 -8.00
C TYR A 124 5.40 -3.47 -9.32
N TYR A 125 5.89 -2.89 -10.41
CA TYR A 125 5.22 -2.95 -11.73
C TYR A 125 5.15 -4.34 -12.34
N ILE A 126 5.97 -5.29 -11.87
CA ILE A 126 5.88 -6.69 -12.28
C ILE A 126 4.90 -7.45 -11.38
N VAL A 127 5.07 -7.37 -10.07
CA VAL A 127 4.33 -8.17 -9.09
C VAL A 127 2.87 -7.73 -9.00
N ALA A 128 2.62 -6.43 -8.85
CA ALA A 128 1.27 -5.91 -8.61
C ALA A 128 0.32 -6.19 -9.78
N PRO A 129 0.67 -5.92 -11.07
CA PRO A 129 -0.22 -6.28 -12.18
C PRO A 129 -0.43 -7.78 -12.35
N ALA A 130 0.61 -8.59 -12.14
CA ALA A 130 0.49 -10.05 -12.24
C ALA A 130 -0.47 -10.63 -11.20
N GLU A 131 -0.36 -10.19 -9.95
CA GLU A 131 -1.26 -10.61 -8.88
C GLU A 131 -2.67 -10.03 -9.07
N ALA A 132 -2.79 -8.78 -9.52
CA ALA A 132 -4.07 -8.15 -9.82
C ALA A 132 -4.82 -8.90 -10.92
N SER A 133 -4.15 -9.29 -12.01
CA SER A 133 -4.74 -10.10 -13.07
C SER A 133 -5.33 -11.39 -12.51
N SER A 134 -4.60 -12.10 -11.67
CA SER A 134 -5.08 -13.33 -11.01
C SER A 134 -6.23 -13.07 -10.02
N ASN A 135 -6.10 -12.06 -9.16
CA ASN A 135 -7.09 -11.77 -8.12
C ASN A 135 -8.39 -11.22 -8.68
N LEU A 136 -8.34 -10.38 -9.71
CA LEU A 136 -9.51 -9.74 -10.31
C LEU A 136 -10.20 -10.60 -11.38
N ALA A 137 -9.58 -11.69 -11.83
CA ALA A 137 -10.16 -12.63 -12.81
C ALA A 137 -11.53 -13.20 -12.38
N ARG A 138 -11.81 -13.22 -11.08
CA ARG A 138 -13.13 -13.66 -10.54
C ARG A 138 -14.28 -12.69 -10.77
N TYR A 139 -13.98 -11.46 -11.17
CA TYR A 139 -14.99 -10.42 -11.49
C TYR A 139 -15.33 -10.44 -12.99
N ASP A 140 -15.69 -11.60 -13.49
CA ASP A 140 -15.88 -11.94 -14.90
C ASP A 140 -17.35 -11.89 -15.37
N GLY A 141 -18.25 -11.39 -14.52
CA GLY A 141 -19.69 -11.33 -14.80
C GLY A 141 -20.47 -12.62 -14.48
N VAL A 142 -19.79 -13.73 -14.08
CA VAL A 142 -20.50 -14.96 -13.69
C VAL A 142 -21.10 -14.82 -12.28
N ARG A 143 -20.28 -14.40 -11.30
CA ARG A 143 -20.71 -14.21 -9.90
C ARG A 143 -20.67 -12.74 -9.48
N TYR A 144 -19.68 -12.00 -9.95
CA TYR A 144 -19.40 -10.63 -9.56
C TYR A 144 -19.07 -9.77 -10.78
N GLY A 145 -19.15 -8.46 -10.61
CA GLY A 145 -18.79 -7.49 -11.62
C GLY A 145 -19.87 -7.25 -12.65
N LEU A 146 -19.53 -6.51 -13.71
CA LEU A 146 -20.38 -6.27 -14.84
C LEU A 146 -20.72 -7.60 -15.52
N ARG A 147 -21.99 -7.74 -15.91
CA ARG A 147 -22.45 -8.87 -16.70
C ARG A 147 -23.21 -8.35 -17.91
N ASP A 148 -22.66 -8.54 -19.07
CA ASP A 148 -23.34 -8.32 -20.35
C ASP A 148 -23.61 -9.69 -20.99
N LEU A 149 -24.89 -10.05 -21.09
CA LEU A 149 -25.35 -11.32 -21.68
C LEU A 149 -26.36 -11.02 -22.78
N PRO A 150 -25.95 -11.03 -24.04
CA PRO A 150 -26.85 -10.92 -25.18
C PRO A 150 -27.90 -12.02 -25.19
N ASP A 151 -29.10 -11.68 -25.64
CA ASP A 151 -30.22 -12.64 -25.71
C ASP A 151 -29.86 -13.89 -26.56
N GLY A 152 -30.07 -15.07 -25.97
CA GLY A 152 -29.77 -16.34 -26.61
C GLY A 152 -28.29 -16.70 -26.72
N ALA A 153 -27.40 -15.89 -26.15
CA ALA A 153 -25.94 -16.09 -26.18
C ALA A 153 -25.49 -17.18 -25.20
N GLY A 154 -24.37 -17.83 -25.54
CA GLY A 154 -23.72 -18.80 -24.69
C GLY A 154 -22.72 -18.15 -23.70
N LEU A 155 -22.05 -18.98 -22.90
CA LEU A 155 -21.08 -18.53 -21.89
C LEU A 155 -19.91 -17.75 -22.51
N GLN A 156 -19.39 -18.19 -23.65
CA GLN A 156 -18.29 -17.52 -24.34
C GLN A 156 -18.69 -16.14 -24.85
N ASP A 157 -19.90 -16.00 -25.37
CA ASP A 157 -20.42 -14.72 -25.85
C ASP A 157 -20.63 -13.75 -24.70
N MET A 158 -21.07 -14.26 -23.52
CA MET A 158 -21.17 -13.46 -22.29
C MET A 158 -19.79 -12.91 -21.87
N TYR A 159 -18.75 -13.74 -21.86
CA TYR A 159 -17.40 -13.29 -21.54
C TYR A 159 -16.91 -12.22 -22.53
N ALA A 160 -17.09 -12.46 -23.83
CA ALA A 160 -16.67 -11.51 -24.85
C ALA A 160 -17.40 -10.15 -24.72
N ALA A 161 -18.73 -10.18 -24.58
CA ALA A 161 -19.57 -8.98 -24.42
C ALA A 161 -19.24 -8.24 -23.13
N THR A 162 -19.14 -8.95 -22.00
CA THR A 162 -18.81 -8.37 -20.69
C THR A 162 -17.42 -7.70 -20.71
N ARG A 163 -16.42 -8.33 -21.32
CA ARG A 163 -15.08 -7.74 -21.48
C ARG A 163 -15.12 -6.50 -22.37
N ALA A 164 -15.80 -6.57 -23.50
CA ALA A 164 -15.95 -5.44 -24.43
C ALA A 164 -16.65 -4.24 -23.79
N ALA A 165 -17.67 -4.47 -22.97
CA ALA A 165 -18.40 -3.42 -22.26
C ALA A 165 -17.69 -2.89 -21.00
N GLY A 166 -16.82 -3.72 -20.38
CA GLY A 166 -16.20 -3.41 -19.10
C GLY A 166 -14.84 -2.70 -19.22
N PHE A 167 -14.18 -2.78 -20.37
CA PHE A 167 -12.94 -2.05 -20.61
C PHE A 167 -13.23 -0.66 -21.16
N GLY A 168 -12.51 0.35 -20.66
CA GLY A 168 -12.55 1.70 -21.24
C GLY A 168 -11.77 1.81 -22.55
N ASP A 169 -11.76 3.00 -23.14
CA ASP A 169 -11.11 3.24 -24.46
C ASP A 169 -9.58 3.07 -24.42
N ASP A 170 -8.96 3.06 -23.23
CA ASP A 170 -7.51 2.88 -23.01
C ASP A 170 -7.13 1.40 -22.82
N HIS A 171 -7.50 0.52 -23.70
CA HIS A 171 -7.30 -0.93 -23.62
C HIS A 171 -5.84 -1.43 -23.61
N GLY A 172 -4.87 -0.56 -23.80
CA GLY A 172 -3.49 -0.95 -24.11
C GLY A 172 -2.69 -1.69 -23.06
N PHE A 173 -3.13 -1.76 -21.81
CA PHE A 173 -2.35 -2.35 -20.72
C PHE A 173 -2.82 -3.76 -20.34
N ILE A 174 -4.11 -4.05 -20.38
CA ILE A 174 -4.67 -5.33 -19.90
C ILE A 174 -4.69 -6.38 -21.02
N GLU A 175 -4.86 -5.99 -22.28
CA GLU A 175 -4.80 -6.93 -23.44
C GLU A 175 -3.43 -7.58 -23.64
N ARG A 176 -2.37 -7.04 -23.02
CA ARG A 176 -1.00 -7.61 -23.13
C ARG A 176 -0.67 -8.66 -22.09
N ILE A 177 -1.60 -9.00 -21.19
CA ILE A 177 -1.40 -9.94 -20.08
C ILE A 177 -2.13 -11.28 -20.35
N ASP A 178 -2.93 -11.38 -21.40
CA ASP A 178 -3.50 -12.66 -21.82
C ASP A 178 -2.42 -13.52 -22.52
N PRO A 179 -2.26 -14.79 -22.12
CA PRO A 179 -1.27 -15.70 -22.66
C PRO A 179 -1.54 -16.10 -24.12
#